data_1dbd1bc62c8557c8caeedfe49fcfb81e
#
_entry.id   1dbd1bc62c8557c8caeedfe49fcfb81e
#
_cell.length_a   1.000
_cell.length_b   1.000
_cell.length_c   1.000
_cell.angle_alpha   90.00
_cell.angle_beta   90.00
_cell.angle_gamma   90.00
#
_symmetry.space_group_name_H-M   'P 1'
#
loop_
_entity.id
_entity.type
_entity.pdbx_description
1 polymer ?
#
loop_
_entity_poly.entity_id
_entity_poly.type
_entity_poly.pdbx_seq_one_letter_code
_entity_poly.pdbx_strand_id
1 'polypeptide(L)'
;RGEADALALKLRHHDPAIHARALPGGDVAPAIFEALEQARVEAIGAKRMAGLGENIAAALEDRYRREGLHRIDDQTEATMPEAVRLLARQLFTGAEPPPAAQRLCALWEADLRKKIGADQQAVAIALGSQWLAAFGIAYLCRGRAGKGGRKLRPGICEIVGAG
;
A
#
# COMPACT_ATOMS: atom_id res chain seq x y z
N ARG A 1 -2.81 -21.52 1.77
CA ARG A 1 -2.21 -21.32 0.44
C ARG A 1 -1.94 -19.84 0.19
N GLY A 2 -2.92 -18.96 0.27
CA GLY A 2 -2.75 -17.54 -0.06
C GLY A 2 -1.66 -16.82 0.75
N GLU A 3 -1.45 -17.14 2.00
CA GLU A 3 -0.35 -16.59 2.81
C GLU A 3 1.02 -17.04 2.29
N ALA A 4 1.14 -18.32 1.90
CA ALA A 4 2.36 -18.84 1.30
C ALA A 4 2.63 -18.21 -0.08
N ASP A 5 1.58 -17.99 -0.87
CA ASP A 5 1.65 -17.33 -2.16
C ASP A 5 2.11 -15.86 -2.00
N ALA A 6 1.54 -15.13 -1.05
CA ALA A 6 1.94 -13.75 -0.75
C ALA A 6 3.41 -13.66 -0.28
N LEU A 7 3.86 -14.60 0.55
CA LEU A 7 5.25 -14.68 0.99
C LEU A 7 6.20 -14.99 -0.17
N ALA A 8 5.84 -15.95 -1.02
CA ALA A 8 6.64 -16.30 -2.20
C ALA A 8 6.79 -15.12 -3.17
N LEU A 9 5.71 -14.35 -3.37
CA LEU A 9 5.75 -13.13 -4.18
C LEU A 9 6.66 -12.06 -3.55
N LYS A 10 6.60 -11.90 -2.22
CA LYS A 10 7.50 -10.99 -1.52
C LYS A 10 8.95 -11.40 -1.71
N LEU A 11 9.30 -12.66 -1.49
CA LEU A 11 10.66 -13.19 -1.69
C LEU A 11 11.17 -13.00 -3.13
N ARG A 12 10.28 -13.07 -4.11
CA ARG A 12 10.64 -12.96 -5.53
C ARG A 12 10.77 -11.53 -6.03
N HIS A 13 9.97 -10.61 -5.53
CA HIS A 13 9.79 -9.28 -6.13
C HIS A 13 10.17 -8.12 -5.21
N HIS A 14 10.55 -8.40 -3.98
CA HIS A 14 11.02 -7.42 -3.02
C HIS A 14 12.54 -7.38 -2.98
N ASP A 15 13.13 -6.18 -3.09
CA ASP A 15 14.56 -5.95 -2.91
C ASP A 15 14.79 -5.28 -1.55
N PRO A 16 15.38 -5.99 -0.57
CA PRO A 16 15.59 -5.46 0.77
C PRO A 16 16.51 -4.23 0.81
N ALA A 17 17.48 -4.15 -0.11
CA ALA A 17 18.43 -3.05 -0.14
C ALA A 17 17.78 -1.77 -0.67
N ILE A 18 16.93 -1.89 -1.69
CA ILE A 18 16.12 -0.78 -2.19
C ILE A 18 15.13 -0.35 -1.11
N HIS A 19 14.44 -1.32 -0.50
CA HIS A 19 13.45 -1.08 0.53
C HIS A 19 14.04 -0.30 1.71
N ALA A 20 15.17 -0.75 2.26
CA ALA A 20 15.83 -0.09 3.39
C ALA A 20 16.24 1.35 3.10
N ARG A 21 16.65 1.65 1.85
CA ARG A 21 17.01 3.02 1.43
C ARG A 21 15.80 3.93 1.29
N ALA A 22 14.65 3.36 0.90
CA ALA A 22 13.43 4.09 0.64
C ALA A 22 12.52 4.21 1.87
N LEU A 23 12.79 3.44 2.93
CA LEU A 23 11.97 3.39 4.13
C LEU A 23 11.83 4.80 4.75
N PRO A 24 10.60 5.33 4.87
CA PRO A 24 10.37 6.65 5.44
C PRO A 24 10.57 6.62 6.97
N GLY A 25 10.93 7.77 7.54
CA GLY A 25 10.95 7.94 8.99
C GLY A 25 9.57 8.28 9.55
N GLY A 26 9.42 8.17 10.88
CA GLY A 26 8.18 8.48 11.61
C GLY A 26 7.44 7.23 12.08
N ASP A 27 6.30 7.43 12.74
CA ASP A 27 5.61 6.33 13.44
C ASP A 27 4.68 5.53 12.51
N VAL A 28 3.98 6.19 11.60
CA VAL A 28 2.94 5.57 10.74
C VAL A 28 3.44 5.32 9.32
N ALA A 29 4.34 6.18 8.81
CA ALA A 29 4.80 6.12 7.43
C ALA A 29 5.49 4.80 7.06
N PRO A 30 6.32 4.17 7.91
CA PRO A 30 6.89 2.85 7.63
C PRO A 30 5.83 1.77 7.43
N ALA A 31 4.79 1.75 8.25
CA ALA A 31 3.71 0.77 8.13
C ALA A 31 2.91 0.94 6.83
N ILE A 32 2.66 2.18 6.40
CA ILE A 32 2.04 2.48 5.10
C ILE A 32 2.95 2.02 3.95
N PHE A 33 4.26 2.22 4.08
CA PHE A 33 5.23 1.79 3.09
C PHE A 33 5.24 0.27 2.90
N GLU A 34 5.28 -0.46 4.00
CA GLU A 34 5.17 -1.93 3.98
C GLU A 34 3.86 -2.40 3.35
N ALA A 35 2.75 -1.74 3.68
CA ALA A 35 1.42 -2.04 3.15
C ALA A 35 1.35 -1.87 1.63
N LEU A 36 1.90 -0.77 1.11
CA LEU A 36 1.98 -0.51 -0.34
C LEU A 36 2.91 -1.48 -1.05
N GLU A 37 4.07 -1.79 -0.47
CA GLU A 37 5.00 -2.76 -1.04
C GLU A 37 4.37 -4.16 -1.11
N GLN A 38 3.64 -4.57 -0.07
CA GLN A 38 2.92 -5.82 -0.07
C GLN A 38 1.83 -5.85 -1.16
N ALA A 39 1.05 -4.77 -1.30
CA ALA A 39 0.05 -4.66 -2.36
C ALA A 39 0.69 -4.74 -3.77
N ARG A 40 1.85 -4.12 -3.96
CA ARG A 40 2.60 -4.14 -5.22
C ARG A 40 3.03 -5.56 -5.61
N VAL A 41 3.68 -6.29 -4.69
CA VAL A 41 4.17 -7.63 -5.00
C VAL A 41 3.02 -8.61 -5.26
N GLU A 42 1.92 -8.50 -4.51
CA GLU A 42 0.70 -9.28 -4.71
C GLU A 42 0.05 -8.99 -6.07
N ALA A 43 0.02 -7.72 -6.48
CA ALA A 43 -0.53 -7.33 -7.78
C ALA A 43 0.31 -7.87 -8.95
N ILE A 44 1.63 -7.89 -8.83
CA ILE A 44 2.52 -8.49 -9.85
C ILE A 44 2.18 -9.98 -10.02
N GLY A 45 1.99 -10.69 -8.92
CA GLY A 45 1.63 -12.10 -8.93
C GLY A 45 0.25 -12.36 -9.52
N ALA A 46 -0.76 -11.60 -9.07
CA ALA A 46 -2.13 -11.73 -9.53
C ALA A 46 -2.29 -11.48 -11.05
N LYS A 47 -1.54 -10.52 -11.60
CA LYS A 47 -1.52 -10.25 -13.05
C LYS A 47 -0.91 -11.39 -13.88
N ARG A 48 0.00 -12.15 -13.30
CA ARG A 48 0.68 -13.26 -13.99
C ARG A 48 -0.06 -14.58 -13.86
N MET A 49 -0.72 -14.80 -12.73
CA MET A 49 -1.40 -16.04 -12.39
C MET A 49 -2.69 -15.74 -11.62
N ALA A 50 -3.83 -15.86 -12.28
CA ALA A 50 -5.14 -15.53 -11.70
C ALA A 50 -5.41 -16.29 -10.38
N GLY A 51 -5.05 -17.57 -10.30
CA GLY A 51 -5.21 -18.37 -9.08
C GLY A 51 -4.46 -17.84 -7.85
N LEU A 52 -3.33 -17.15 -8.04
CA LEU A 52 -2.63 -16.49 -6.91
C LEU A 52 -3.48 -15.34 -6.33
N GLY A 53 -4.09 -14.55 -7.21
CA GLY A 53 -4.98 -13.46 -6.78
C GLY A 53 -6.16 -13.95 -5.95
N GLU A 54 -6.77 -15.06 -6.38
CA GLU A 54 -7.89 -15.71 -5.69
C GLU A 54 -7.47 -16.30 -4.35
N ASN A 55 -6.36 -17.03 -4.29
CA ASN A 55 -5.81 -17.58 -3.05
C ASN A 55 -5.51 -16.50 -2.02
N ILE A 56 -4.90 -15.39 -2.46
CA ILE A 56 -4.58 -14.25 -1.58
C ILE A 56 -5.87 -13.59 -1.10
N ALA A 57 -6.87 -13.38 -1.97
CA ALA A 57 -8.15 -12.81 -1.58
C ALA A 57 -8.87 -13.67 -0.54
N ALA A 58 -8.88 -14.99 -0.70
CA ALA A 58 -9.46 -15.92 0.26
C ALA A 58 -8.73 -15.89 1.62
N ALA A 59 -7.40 -15.83 1.61
CA ALA A 59 -6.61 -15.73 2.84
C ALA A 59 -6.85 -14.39 3.58
N LEU A 60 -6.99 -13.29 2.83
CA LEU A 60 -7.32 -11.98 3.39
C LEU A 60 -8.72 -11.95 4.00
N GLU A 61 -9.72 -12.53 3.30
CA GLU A 61 -11.09 -12.65 3.81
C GLU A 61 -11.11 -13.39 5.15
N ASP A 62 -10.44 -14.55 5.23
CA ASP A 62 -10.37 -15.36 6.44
C ASP A 62 -9.64 -14.63 7.58
N ARG A 63 -8.52 -13.97 7.28
CA ARG A 63 -7.77 -13.16 8.25
C ARG A 63 -8.62 -12.03 8.80
N TYR A 64 -9.22 -11.20 7.93
CA TYR A 64 -9.99 -10.03 8.36
C TYR A 64 -11.26 -10.40 9.11
N ARG A 65 -11.86 -11.54 8.78
CA ARG A 65 -12.98 -12.07 9.54
C ARG A 65 -12.56 -12.47 10.96
N ARG A 66 -11.42 -13.14 11.12
CA ARG A 66 -10.86 -13.50 12.43
C ARG A 66 -10.46 -12.27 13.26
N GLU A 67 -9.88 -11.28 12.63
CA GLU A 67 -9.47 -10.02 13.26
C GLU A 67 -10.64 -9.07 13.55
N GLY A 68 -11.84 -9.38 13.08
CA GLY A 68 -13.04 -8.60 13.32
C GLY A 68 -13.14 -7.29 12.53
N LEU A 69 -12.35 -7.12 11.46
CA LEU A 69 -12.33 -5.89 10.66
C LEU A 69 -13.67 -5.56 10.00
N HIS A 70 -14.53 -6.54 9.81
CA HIS A 70 -15.90 -6.36 9.32
C HIS A 70 -16.83 -5.63 10.31
N ARG A 71 -16.40 -5.42 11.56
CA ARG A 71 -17.15 -4.75 12.63
C ARG A 71 -16.57 -3.38 13.00
N ILE A 72 -15.52 -2.95 12.34
CA ILE A 72 -14.86 -1.68 12.64
C ILE A 72 -15.80 -0.52 12.30
N ASP A 73 -15.92 0.44 13.22
CA ASP A 73 -16.71 1.65 13.07
C ASP A 73 -15.87 2.93 13.06
N ASP A 74 -14.66 2.88 13.59
CA ASP A 74 -13.80 4.03 13.77
C ASP A 74 -12.52 3.97 12.94
N GLN A 75 -12.11 5.14 12.41
CA GLN A 75 -10.80 5.33 11.81
C GLN A 75 -9.75 5.44 12.92
N THR A 76 -8.85 4.46 12.99
CA THR A 76 -7.68 4.52 13.88
C THR A 76 -6.39 4.48 13.08
N GLU A 77 -5.31 5.08 13.61
CA GLU A 77 -4.00 5.02 12.93
C GLU A 77 -3.53 3.58 12.70
N ALA A 78 -3.87 2.67 13.61
CA ALA A 78 -3.53 1.27 13.49
C ALA A 78 -4.21 0.57 12.29
N THR A 79 -5.38 1.04 11.85
CA THR A 79 -6.13 0.45 10.73
C THR A 79 -5.80 1.07 9.37
N MET A 80 -5.16 2.23 9.35
CA MET A 80 -4.82 2.95 8.12
C MET A 80 -3.92 2.15 7.16
N PRO A 81 -2.82 1.51 7.60
CA PRO A 81 -1.94 0.76 6.68
C PRO A 81 -2.69 -0.35 5.94
N GLU A 82 -3.57 -1.06 6.64
CA GLU A 82 -4.34 -2.14 6.02
C GLU A 82 -5.38 -1.62 5.03
N ALA A 83 -6.04 -0.51 5.32
CA ALA A 83 -6.93 0.16 4.37
C ALA A 83 -6.17 0.62 3.11
N VAL A 84 -4.97 1.19 3.29
CA VAL A 84 -4.09 1.59 2.18
C VAL A 84 -3.70 0.37 1.34
N ARG A 85 -3.31 -0.74 1.95
CA ARG A 85 -2.98 -1.99 1.24
C ARG A 85 -4.12 -2.47 0.36
N LEU A 86 -5.34 -2.52 0.90
CA LEU A 86 -6.51 -3.00 0.19
C LEU A 86 -6.92 -2.10 -0.97
N LEU A 87 -6.96 -0.79 -0.74
CA LEU A 87 -7.28 0.19 -1.78
C LEU A 87 -6.20 0.24 -2.87
N ALA A 88 -4.93 0.11 -2.50
CA ALA A 88 -3.84 0.00 -3.45
C ALA A 88 -3.95 -1.30 -4.28
N ARG A 89 -4.28 -2.43 -3.64
CA ARG A 89 -4.50 -3.70 -4.33
C ARG A 89 -5.66 -3.60 -5.33
N GLN A 90 -6.78 -2.99 -4.95
CA GLN A 90 -7.90 -2.72 -5.84
C GLN A 90 -7.46 -1.86 -7.04
N LEU A 91 -6.72 -0.78 -6.79
CA LEU A 91 -6.22 0.10 -7.85
C LEU A 91 -5.30 -0.65 -8.83
N PHE A 92 -4.45 -1.54 -8.35
CA PHE A 92 -3.47 -2.24 -9.19
C PHE A 92 -4.05 -3.42 -9.95
N THR A 93 -5.04 -4.12 -9.38
CA THR A 93 -5.56 -5.37 -9.94
C THR A 93 -6.96 -5.22 -10.52
N GLY A 94 -7.70 -4.19 -10.13
CA GLY A 94 -9.14 -4.05 -10.39
C GLY A 94 -10.00 -4.97 -9.53
N ALA A 95 -9.40 -5.79 -8.65
CA ALA A 95 -10.15 -6.71 -7.81
C ALA A 95 -10.73 -5.98 -6.59
N GLU A 96 -12.02 -6.23 -6.32
CA GLU A 96 -12.71 -5.70 -5.14
C GLU A 96 -12.06 -6.18 -3.84
N PRO A 97 -12.05 -5.36 -2.78
CA PRO A 97 -11.65 -5.80 -1.45
C PRO A 97 -12.50 -6.96 -0.95
N PRO A 98 -11.92 -7.90 -0.20
CA PRO A 98 -12.69 -8.99 0.39
C PRO A 98 -13.87 -8.49 1.22
N PRO A 99 -15.02 -9.21 1.26
CA PRO A 99 -16.21 -8.76 1.99
C PRO A 99 -15.97 -8.36 3.44
N ALA A 100 -15.10 -9.11 4.15
CA ALA A 100 -14.73 -8.79 5.54
C ALA A 100 -13.93 -7.48 5.71
N ALA A 101 -13.43 -6.90 4.61
CA ALA A 101 -12.63 -5.67 4.62
C ALA A 101 -13.33 -4.47 3.98
N GLN A 102 -14.48 -4.66 3.33
CA GLN A 102 -15.19 -3.59 2.63
C GLN A 102 -15.52 -2.42 3.55
N ARG A 103 -15.93 -2.70 4.79
CA ARG A 103 -16.24 -1.67 5.77
C ARG A 103 -15.00 -0.83 6.13
N LEU A 104 -13.87 -1.47 6.34
CA LEU A 104 -12.60 -0.79 6.56
C LEU A 104 -12.23 0.11 5.38
N CYS A 105 -12.34 -0.40 4.16
CA CYS A 105 -12.08 0.39 2.96
C CYS A 105 -13.02 1.60 2.85
N ALA A 106 -14.31 1.41 3.07
CA ALA A 106 -15.30 2.49 3.03
C ALA A 106 -15.02 3.60 4.04
N LEU A 107 -14.57 3.26 5.25
CA LEU A 107 -14.20 4.24 6.28
C LEU A 107 -13.03 5.14 5.84
N TRP A 108 -12.05 4.58 5.12
CA TRP A 108 -10.83 5.30 4.76
C TRP A 108 -10.84 5.88 3.34
N GLU A 109 -11.71 5.40 2.46
CA GLU A 109 -11.68 5.72 1.03
C GLU A 109 -11.76 7.22 0.75
N ALA A 110 -12.69 7.93 1.37
CA ALA A 110 -12.89 9.36 1.14
C ALA A 110 -11.65 10.17 1.53
N ASP A 111 -11.07 9.89 2.69
CA ASP A 111 -9.88 10.59 3.19
C ASP A 111 -8.63 10.27 2.38
N LEU A 112 -8.45 9.02 1.99
CA LEU A 112 -7.32 8.59 1.16
C LEU A 112 -7.44 9.14 -0.25
N ARG A 113 -8.63 9.12 -0.87
CA ARG A 113 -8.86 9.75 -2.19
C ARG A 113 -8.58 11.24 -2.17
N LYS A 114 -9.01 11.95 -1.13
CA LYS A 114 -8.72 13.37 -0.96
C LYS A 114 -7.21 13.65 -0.84
N LYS A 115 -6.48 12.78 -0.15
CA LYS A 115 -5.03 12.91 0.01
C LYS A 115 -4.24 12.54 -1.24
N ILE A 116 -4.70 11.55 -2.00
CA ILE A 116 -4.06 11.11 -3.25
C ILE A 116 -4.33 12.11 -4.39
N GLY A 117 -5.45 12.85 -4.33
CA GLY A 117 -5.79 13.91 -5.29
C GLY A 117 -6.01 13.38 -6.72
N ALA A 118 -5.83 14.29 -7.71
CA ALA A 118 -6.00 13.98 -9.13
C ALA A 118 -4.90 13.05 -9.71
N ASP A 119 -3.82 12.79 -8.97
CA ASP A 119 -2.66 12.03 -9.41
C ASP A 119 -2.79 10.49 -9.24
N GLN A 120 -4.02 9.97 -9.16
CA GLN A 120 -4.26 8.52 -9.04
C GLN A 120 -3.53 7.70 -10.10
N GLN A 121 -3.43 8.24 -11.32
CA GLN A 121 -2.76 7.58 -12.43
C GLN A 121 -1.23 7.62 -12.29
N ALA A 122 -0.67 8.73 -11.82
CA ALA A 122 0.74 8.84 -11.49
C ALA A 122 1.14 7.90 -10.36
N VAL A 123 0.30 7.77 -9.33
CA VAL A 123 0.48 6.80 -8.23
C VAL A 123 0.41 5.37 -8.74
N ALA A 124 -0.51 5.04 -9.65
CA ALA A 124 -0.64 3.69 -10.21
C ALA A 124 0.56 3.31 -11.10
N ILE A 125 1.06 4.25 -11.92
CA ILE A 125 2.26 4.07 -12.75
C ILE A 125 3.49 3.97 -11.84
N ALA A 126 3.54 4.80 -10.83
CA ALA A 126 4.59 4.87 -9.83
C ALA A 126 4.76 3.59 -9.05
N LEU A 127 3.69 2.89 -8.73
CA LEU A 127 3.71 1.65 -7.95
C LEU A 127 4.09 0.41 -8.79
N GLY A 128 4.26 0.55 -10.10
CA GLY A 128 4.91 -0.47 -10.93
C GLY A 128 6.38 -0.67 -10.62
N SER A 129 7.05 0.30 -10.00
CA SER A 129 8.43 0.21 -9.57
C SER A 129 8.56 0.36 -8.05
N GLN A 130 9.41 -0.43 -7.43
CA GLN A 130 9.69 -0.40 -5.98
C GLN A 130 10.15 1.00 -5.49
N TRP A 131 10.72 1.83 -6.39
CA TRP A 131 11.16 3.19 -6.13
C TRP A 131 10.01 4.18 -5.88
N LEU A 132 8.88 3.93 -6.47
CA LEU A 132 7.78 4.89 -6.50
C LEU A 132 6.77 4.66 -5.38
N ALA A 133 6.82 3.53 -4.68
CA ALA A 133 6.14 3.34 -3.41
C ALA A 133 6.61 4.39 -2.38
N ALA A 134 7.92 4.74 -2.36
CA ALA A 134 8.47 5.82 -1.54
C ALA A 134 7.86 7.21 -1.88
N PHE A 135 7.54 7.46 -3.15
CA PHE A 135 6.93 8.72 -3.60
C PHE A 135 5.47 8.88 -3.16
N GLY A 136 4.68 7.80 -3.28
CA GLY A 136 3.28 7.78 -2.85
C GLY A 136 3.14 8.04 -1.35
N ILE A 137 4.07 7.53 -0.55
CA ILE A 137 4.08 7.70 0.91
C ILE A 137 4.49 9.09 1.31
N ALA A 138 5.52 9.67 0.68
CA ALA A 138 5.91 11.07 0.93
C ALA A 138 4.73 12.02 0.66
N TYR A 139 3.88 11.67 -0.30
CA TYR A 139 2.67 12.42 -0.62
C TYR A 139 1.55 12.22 0.41
N LEU A 140 1.30 10.99 0.83
CA LEU A 140 0.29 10.66 1.86
C LEU A 140 0.65 11.23 3.23
N CYS A 141 1.96 11.31 3.54
CA CYS A 141 2.45 11.86 4.81
C CYS A 141 2.54 13.39 4.82
N ARG A 142 2.63 14.07 3.65
CA ARG A 142 2.70 15.54 3.57
C ARG A 142 1.48 16.27 4.12
N GLY A 143 0.31 15.63 4.13
CA GLY A 143 -0.92 16.20 4.69
C GLY A 143 -0.91 16.34 6.22
N ARG A 144 0.06 15.76 6.92
CA ARG A 144 0.16 15.74 8.39
C ARG A 144 1.26 16.62 9.00
N ALA A 145 2.09 17.23 8.18
CA ALA A 145 3.12 18.16 8.65
C ALA A 145 2.50 19.55 8.98
N GLY A 146 1.70 19.60 10.03
CA GLY A 146 1.46 20.81 10.78
C GLY A 146 2.76 21.25 11.43
N LYS A 147 3.26 22.45 11.03
CA LYS A 147 4.28 23.29 11.68
C LYS A 147 5.39 22.54 12.45
N GLY A 148 6.34 21.97 11.74
CA GLY A 148 7.51 21.30 12.36
C GLY A 148 8.28 20.36 11.45
N GLY A 149 7.91 20.27 10.16
CA GLY A 149 8.48 19.33 9.22
C GLY A 149 9.97 19.54 8.94
N ARG A 150 10.80 18.59 9.33
CA ARG A 150 12.18 18.46 8.82
C ARG A 150 12.13 18.28 7.30
N LYS A 151 12.82 19.16 6.57
CA LYS A 151 12.99 19.10 5.11
C LYS A 151 13.54 17.72 4.72
N LEU A 152 12.87 17.04 3.82
CA LEU A 152 13.39 15.85 3.15
C LEU A 152 14.73 16.17 2.51
N ARG A 153 15.72 15.27 2.64
CA ARG A 153 17.06 15.44 2.05
C ARG A 153 16.95 15.62 0.54
N PRO A 154 17.72 16.56 -0.09
CA PRO A 154 17.61 16.90 -1.52
C PRO A 154 17.99 15.80 -2.51
N GLY A 155 18.49 14.64 -2.07
CA GLY A 155 19.01 13.59 -2.96
C GLY A 155 17.97 12.77 -3.74
N ILE A 156 16.68 12.94 -3.51
CA ILE A 156 15.65 12.14 -4.20
C ILE A 156 15.18 12.80 -5.51
N CYS A 157 15.33 14.12 -5.65
CA CYS A 157 14.94 14.84 -6.87
C CYS A 157 15.92 14.73 -8.04
N GLU A 158 17.18 14.39 -7.80
CA GLU A 158 18.21 14.35 -8.87
C GLU A 158 18.21 13.06 -9.68
N ILE A 159 17.55 11.99 -9.20
CA ILE A 159 17.58 10.66 -9.86
C ILE A 159 16.48 10.53 -10.92
N VAL A 160 15.48 11.40 -10.94
CA VAL A 160 14.35 11.34 -11.90
C VAL A 160 14.61 12.16 -13.17
N GLY A 161 15.69 12.91 -13.24
CA GLY A 161 16.02 13.81 -14.35
C GLY A 161 17.05 13.30 -15.37
N ALA A 162 17.53 12.06 -15.27
CA ALA A 162 18.51 11.52 -16.21
C ALA A 162 18.10 10.13 -16.71
N GLY A 163 17.35 10.09 -17.83
CA GLY A 163 17.03 8.86 -18.57
C GLY A 163 15.95 9.09 -19.59
#